data_8f499600fb8d6ee20979a8a8b9f59174
#
_entry.id   8f499600fb8d6ee20979a8a8b9f59174
#
_cell.length_a   1.000
_cell.length_b   1.000
_cell.length_c   1.000
_cell.angle_alpha   90.00
_cell.angle_beta   90.00
_cell.angle_gamma   90.00
#
_symmetry.space_group_name_H-M   'P 1'
#
loop_
_entity.id
_entity.type
_entity.pdbx_description
1 polymer ?
#
loop_
_entity_poly.entity_id
_entity_poly.type
_entity_poly.pdbx_seq_one_letter_code
_entity_poly.pdbx_strand_id
1 'polypeptide(L)'
;MKRLLFLILAFCLICSACSAFVPSQYVRVSEHSTSGEVAQNADVLSARDFAGLKDAIRSFVKGGIEHGVIRVQSYNGGDVEEDLSTAAYQIAREDPYGAYMVDYMTHSCSLIVSYYEIGIDITFRQGIVPPDELRHVSSAANAQALIRKTMDRYGSRLVLYTGFNLPLDYVAEAQSYFDQNPGRLMAMPEVRCTSYPENSTPCIVEMTFTYPYDEQTLRDMAQAVDDTLHAASVYVRYRDTELEKATLLFTYLLERFSYVVRETSTPVYSHLCDGITSSKSAAQSWQLLCDEIGLNCVTVSGLYQGSAHWWNILSLDGMYYHVDTFRDLLESGELRLLSDADMTDYYWDTAQYPACIRPEPDTPPDGDDAPAAEQPGELPFDPEEDSPSEEEPAPEEPGEPEPLPDPPAG
;
A
#
# COMPACT_ATOMS: atom_id res chain seq x y z
N MET A 1 26.69 -25.18 34.18
CA MET A 1 25.88 -24.24 33.37
C MET A 1 26.35 -22.79 33.43
N LYS A 2 26.61 -22.17 34.60
CA LYS A 2 27.07 -20.75 34.69
C LYS A 2 28.40 -20.45 33.98
N ARG A 3 29.37 -21.37 33.94
CA ARG A 3 30.68 -21.19 33.26
C ARG A 3 30.56 -21.29 31.73
N LEU A 4 29.63 -22.07 31.20
CA LEU A 4 29.37 -22.20 29.75
C LEU A 4 28.68 -20.96 29.21
N LEU A 5 27.77 -20.35 30.00
CA LEU A 5 27.07 -19.11 29.64
C LEU A 5 28.05 -17.92 29.56
N PHE A 6 29.06 -17.89 30.48
CA PHE A 6 30.09 -16.84 30.44
C PHE A 6 31.03 -16.94 29.24
N LEU A 7 31.33 -18.17 28.80
CA LEU A 7 32.14 -18.40 27.60
C LEU A 7 31.41 -18.03 26.31
N ILE A 8 30.10 -18.29 26.23
CA ILE A 8 29.28 -17.89 25.12
C ILE A 8 29.13 -16.36 25.07
N LEU A 9 28.94 -15.70 26.19
CA LEU A 9 28.84 -14.24 26.27
C LEU A 9 30.18 -13.55 25.91
N ALA A 10 31.31 -14.11 26.34
CA ALA A 10 32.65 -13.64 25.97
C ALA A 10 32.96 -13.84 24.49
N PHE A 11 32.50 -14.94 23.88
CA PHE A 11 32.65 -15.21 22.47
C PHE A 11 31.79 -14.26 21.59
N CYS A 12 30.57 -13.95 21.99
CA CYS A 12 29.72 -12.97 21.34
C CYS A 12 30.29 -11.53 21.39
N LEU A 13 30.95 -11.15 22.50
CA LEU A 13 31.61 -9.85 22.63
C LEU A 13 32.87 -9.71 21.74
N ILE A 14 33.55 -10.81 21.49
CA ILE A 14 34.75 -10.85 20.63
C ILE A 14 34.32 -10.78 19.15
N CYS A 15 33.20 -11.38 18.76
CA CYS A 15 32.66 -11.29 17.38
C CYS A 15 32.05 -9.91 17.05
N SER A 16 31.62 -9.13 18.05
CA SER A 16 31.08 -7.79 17.81
C SER A 16 32.17 -6.70 17.65
N ALA A 17 33.43 -7.02 17.92
CA ALA A 17 34.55 -6.07 17.82
C ALA A 17 35.28 -6.08 16.47
N CYS A 18 34.88 -6.94 15.51
CA CYS A 18 35.57 -7.07 14.24
C CYS A 18 35.06 -6.15 13.10
N SER A 19 34.09 -5.25 13.36
CA SER A 19 33.62 -4.31 12.34
C SER A 19 34.18 -2.88 12.47
N ALA A 20 35.11 -2.62 13.41
CA ALA A 20 35.62 -1.26 13.68
C ALA A 20 37.06 -1.00 13.23
N PHE A 21 37.71 -1.94 12.56
CA PHE A 21 39.09 -1.74 12.06
C PHE A 21 39.22 -2.22 10.62
N VAL A 22 38.75 -1.39 9.68
CA VAL A 22 39.32 -1.39 8.34
C VAL A 22 40.15 -0.11 8.25
N PRO A 23 41.46 -0.17 8.31
CA PRO A 23 42.29 1.00 8.03
C PRO A 23 42.19 1.27 6.51
N SER A 24 41.55 2.40 6.22
CA SER A 24 41.52 2.99 4.88
C SER A 24 42.88 3.52 4.49
N GLN A 25 43.82 2.65 4.14
CA GLN A 25 45.01 3.02 3.41
C GLN A 25 45.78 1.75 3.03
N TYR A 26 45.43 1.17 1.88
CA TYR A 26 46.42 0.38 1.13
C TYR A 26 46.87 1.21 -0.06
N VAL A 27 47.91 2.02 0.17
CA VAL A 27 48.77 2.51 -0.92
C VAL A 27 49.64 1.32 -1.33
N ARG A 28 49.26 0.61 -2.38
CA ARG A 28 50.16 -0.30 -3.04
C ARG A 28 51.05 0.51 -3.98
N VAL A 29 52.25 0.78 -3.56
CA VAL A 29 53.31 1.16 -4.47
C VAL A 29 53.67 -0.09 -5.28
N SER A 30 53.20 -0.19 -6.51
CA SER A 30 53.65 -1.22 -7.43
C SER A 30 54.96 -0.75 -8.12
N GLU A 31 55.99 -1.54 -7.95
CA GLU A 31 57.22 -1.39 -8.68
C GLU A 31 56.96 -1.35 -10.19
N HIS A 32 57.74 -0.51 -10.89
CA HIS A 32 57.75 -0.33 -12.34
C HIS A 32 57.54 -1.63 -13.12
N SER A 33 56.41 -1.80 -13.74
CA SER A 33 56.29 -2.64 -14.93
C SER A 33 56.40 -1.76 -16.17
N THR A 34 57.50 -1.94 -16.87
CA THR A 34 57.70 -1.39 -18.20
C THR A 34 56.58 -1.84 -19.14
N SER A 35 55.99 -0.84 -19.82
CA SER A 35 55.11 -0.98 -20.98
C SER A 35 54.02 -2.05 -20.87
N GLY A 36 52.98 -1.74 -20.10
CA GLY A 36 51.67 -2.33 -20.30
C GLY A 36 51.05 -1.76 -21.57
N GLU A 37 50.56 -2.62 -22.43
CA GLU A 37 49.68 -2.24 -23.53
C GLU A 37 48.58 -1.36 -22.95
N VAL A 38 48.49 -0.10 -23.42
CA VAL A 38 47.38 0.79 -23.17
C VAL A 38 46.16 0.05 -23.69
N ALA A 39 45.26 -0.36 -22.80
CA ALA A 39 44.00 -0.97 -23.18
C ALA A 39 43.33 -0.07 -24.22
N GLN A 40 43.10 -0.59 -25.43
CA GLN A 40 42.66 0.18 -26.60
C GLN A 40 41.24 0.79 -26.46
N ASN A 41 40.63 0.68 -25.28
CA ASN A 41 39.25 1.18 -24.95
C ASN A 41 39.16 1.97 -23.63
N ALA A 42 40.26 2.49 -23.07
CA ALA A 42 40.16 3.34 -21.90
C ALA A 42 39.69 4.73 -22.31
N ASP A 43 38.56 5.20 -21.80
CA ASP A 43 38.16 6.60 -21.96
C ASP A 43 39.19 7.48 -21.24
N VAL A 44 39.85 8.35 -22.02
CA VAL A 44 40.87 9.27 -21.50
C VAL A 44 40.25 10.66 -21.34
N LEU A 45 40.13 11.12 -20.11
CA LEU A 45 39.67 12.48 -19.77
C LEU A 45 40.84 13.35 -19.32
N SER A 46 40.63 14.66 -19.23
CA SER A 46 41.61 15.59 -18.72
C SER A 46 41.08 16.42 -17.57
N ALA A 47 41.92 16.68 -16.57
CA ALA A 47 41.61 17.56 -15.46
C ALA A 47 42.73 18.60 -15.25
N ARG A 48 42.40 19.77 -14.69
CA ARG A 48 43.37 20.84 -14.38
C ARG A 48 43.30 21.30 -12.93
N ASP A 49 42.24 20.89 -12.21
CA ASP A 49 41.98 21.27 -10.83
C ASP A 49 41.13 20.20 -10.15
N PHE A 50 40.82 20.37 -8.86
CA PHE A 50 40.02 19.46 -8.07
C PHE A 50 38.60 19.24 -8.63
N ALA A 51 37.96 20.30 -9.15
CA ALA A 51 36.63 20.17 -9.75
C ALA A 51 36.68 19.28 -11.01
N GLY A 52 37.71 19.49 -11.87
CA GLY A 52 37.95 18.66 -13.05
C GLY A 52 38.21 17.18 -12.72
N LEU A 53 38.93 16.89 -11.63
CA LEU A 53 39.11 15.50 -11.15
C LEU A 53 37.75 14.88 -10.78
N LYS A 54 36.91 15.59 -9.99
CA LYS A 54 35.58 15.11 -9.63
C LYS A 54 34.69 14.89 -10.85
N ASP A 55 34.72 15.82 -11.81
CA ASP A 55 33.89 15.71 -13.01
C ASP A 55 34.32 14.55 -13.91
N ALA A 56 35.62 14.28 -14.03
CA ALA A 56 36.14 13.14 -14.76
C ALA A 56 35.72 11.83 -14.09
N ILE A 57 35.92 11.69 -12.78
CA ILE A 57 35.52 10.50 -12.03
C ILE A 57 34.01 10.28 -12.12
N ARG A 58 33.21 11.36 -11.94
CA ARG A 58 31.74 11.27 -12.09
C ARG A 58 31.34 10.82 -13.49
N SER A 59 32.05 11.26 -14.52
CA SER A 59 31.77 10.85 -15.90
C SER A 59 32.04 9.36 -16.10
N PHE A 60 33.10 8.81 -15.53
CA PHE A 60 33.36 7.37 -15.55
C PHE A 60 32.26 6.59 -14.83
N VAL A 61 31.87 7.05 -13.63
CA VAL A 61 30.75 6.42 -12.88
C VAL A 61 29.47 6.42 -13.71
N LYS A 62 29.08 7.57 -14.27
CA LYS A 62 27.83 7.68 -15.06
C LYS A 62 27.88 6.92 -16.36
N GLY A 63 29.08 6.80 -16.96
CA GLY A 63 29.31 6.05 -18.19
C GLY A 63 29.47 4.54 -17.98
N GLY A 64 29.49 4.05 -16.72
CA GLY A 64 29.75 2.65 -16.42
C GLY A 64 31.14 2.20 -16.79
N ILE A 65 32.13 3.12 -16.78
CA ILE A 65 33.53 2.86 -17.18
C ILE A 65 34.27 2.22 -16.02
N GLU A 66 34.60 0.95 -16.14
CA GLU A 66 35.33 0.21 -15.10
C GLU A 66 36.81 0.62 -14.98
N HIS A 67 37.44 1.02 -16.11
CA HIS A 67 38.82 1.41 -16.16
C HIS A 67 38.95 2.74 -16.91
N GLY A 68 39.13 3.83 -16.19
CA GLY A 68 39.27 5.18 -16.74
C GLY A 68 40.66 5.74 -16.56
N VAL A 69 41.11 6.64 -17.47
CA VAL A 69 42.38 7.36 -17.38
C VAL A 69 42.14 8.86 -17.36
N ILE A 70 42.73 9.56 -16.40
CA ILE A 70 42.71 11.04 -16.34
C ILE A 70 44.14 11.58 -16.56
N ARG A 71 44.30 12.50 -17.52
CA ARG A 71 45.57 13.21 -17.74
C ARG A 71 45.48 14.60 -17.14
N VAL A 72 46.46 14.90 -16.30
CA VAL A 72 46.53 16.19 -15.58
C VAL A 72 47.78 16.92 -16.03
N GLN A 73 47.58 17.99 -16.80
CA GLN A 73 48.65 18.90 -17.22
C GLN A 73 48.48 20.24 -16.52
N SER A 74 49.53 20.78 -15.91
CA SER A 74 49.51 22.10 -15.24
C SER A 74 48.41 22.18 -14.19
N TYR A 75 48.50 21.33 -13.17
CA TYR A 75 47.50 21.26 -12.09
C TYR A 75 47.41 22.56 -11.29
N ASN A 76 46.19 23.07 -11.13
CA ASN A 76 45.87 24.32 -10.46
C ASN A 76 45.18 24.03 -9.11
N GLY A 77 45.77 23.18 -8.29
CA GLY A 77 45.28 22.74 -6.97
C GLY A 77 46.44 22.59 -6.00
N GLY A 78 46.17 21.81 -4.95
CA GLY A 78 47.19 21.40 -3.99
C GLY A 78 48.01 20.23 -4.48
N ASP A 79 48.15 19.24 -3.65
CA ASP A 79 48.78 17.97 -4.03
C ASP A 79 47.80 17.12 -4.86
N VAL A 80 48.24 16.67 -6.04
CA VAL A 80 47.39 15.91 -7.00
C VAL A 80 46.90 14.60 -6.39
N GLU A 81 47.75 13.93 -5.61
CA GLU A 81 47.41 12.62 -5.03
C GLU A 81 46.44 12.75 -3.85
N GLU A 82 46.60 13.78 -3.02
CA GLU A 82 45.67 14.10 -1.93
C GLU A 82 44.31 14.54 -2.48
N ASP A 83 44.32 15.44 -3.46
CA ASP A 83 43.08 15.90 -4.13
C ASP A 83 42.37 14.76 -4.87
N LEU A 84 43.12 13.84 -5.51
CA LEU A 84 42.56 12.66 -6.15
C LEU A 84 41.88 11.73 -5.14
N SER A 85 42.55 11.43 -4.04
CA SER A 85 41.98 10.58 -2.98
C SER A 85 40.68 11.19 -2.42
N THR A 86 40.66 12.49 -2.20
CA THR A 86 39.50 13.24 -1.74
C THR A 86 38.38 13.24 -2.78
N ALA A 87 38.69 13.49 -4.05
CA ALA A 87 37.76 13.48 -5.16
C ALA A 87 37.10 12.10 -5.35
N ALA A 88 37.91 11.05 -5.31
CA ALA A 88 37.44 9.66 -5.42
C ALA A 88 36.52 9.29 -4.28
N TYR A 89 36.85 9.64 -3.03
CA TYR A 89 35.98 9.45 -1.87
C TYR A 89 34.67 10.21 -2.01
N GLN A 90 34.71 11.50 -2.33
CA GLN A 90 33.51 12.32 -2.46
C GLN A 90 32.59 11.81 -3.57
N ILE A 91 33.15 11.40 -4.71
CA ILE A 91 32.32 10.84 -5.77
C ILE A 91 31.76 9.48 -5.36
N ALA A 92 32.54 8.60 -4.76
CA ALA A 92 32.05 7.27 -4.40
C ALA A 92 31.02 7.26 -3.26
N ARG A 93 31.01 8.29 -2.37
CA ARG A 93 30.18 8.28 -1.14
C ARG A 93 29.21 9.45 -1.00
N GLU A 94 29.52 10.60 -1.59
CA GLU A 94 28.72 11.83 -1.41
C GLU A 94 27.98 12.24 -2.69
N ASP A 95 28.43 11.76 -3.86
CA ASP A 95 27.73 11.97 -5.13
C ASP A 95 26.62 10.92 -5.29
N PRO A 96 25.38 11.31 -5.69
CA PRO A 96 24.26 10.35 -5.82
C PRO A 96 24.57 9.15 -6.72
N TYR A 97 25.19 9.38 -7.86
CA TYR A 97 25.51 8.29 -8.80
C TYR A 97 26.60 7.39 -8.23
N GLY A 98 27.66 7.98 -7.65
CA GLY A 98 28.71 7.21 -7.01
C GLY A 98 28.22 6.41 -5.82
N ALA A 99 27.50 7.05 -4.91
CA ALA A 99 26.93 6.39 -3.73
C ALA A 99 25.97 5.23 -4.09
N TYR A 100 25.25 5.36 -5.20
CA TYR A 100 24.34 4.33 -5.69
C TYR A 100 25.04 3.23 -6.48
N MET A 101 25.95 3.59 -7.40
CA MET A 101 26.49 2.67 -8.40
C MET A 101 27.77 1.98 -7.96
N VAL A 102 28.64 2.67 -7.19
CA VAL A 102 29.99 2.20 -6.87
C VAL A 102 29.98 1.30 -5.64
N ASP A 103 30.48 0.09 -5.81
CA ASP A 103 30.79 -0.79 -4.69
C ASP A 103 32.17 -0.44 -4.13
N TYR A 104 33.16 -0.42 -5.02
CA TYR A 104 34.56 -0.17 -4.69
C TYR A 104 35.25 0.63 -5.79
N MET A 105 36.16 1.56 -5.41
CA MET A 105 36.96 2.36 -6.32
C MET A 105 38.42 2.42 -5.84
N THR A 106 39.36 2.20 -6.75
CA THR A 106 40.76 2.42 -6.53
C THR A 106 41.31 3.41 -7.53
N HIS A 107 42.45 4.00 -7.21
CA HIS A 107 43.13 4.91 -8.07
C HIS A 107 44.64 4.74 -7.97
N SER A 108 45.32 5.13 -9.03
CA SER A 108 46.81 5.22 -9.12
C SER A 108 47.19 6.55 -9.73
N CYS A 109 48.29 7.12 -9.30
CA CYS A 109 48.82 8.37 -9.84
C CYS A 109 50.27 8.21 -10.21
N SER A 110 50.65 8.54 -11.45
CA SER A 110 52.01 8.44 -11.95
C SER A 110 52.43 9.71 -12.68
N LEU A 111 53.59 10.27 -12.34
CA LEU A 111 54.14 11.42 -13.06
C LEU A 111 54.89 10.95 -14.31
N ILE A 112 54.40 11.33 -15.50
CA ILE A 112 54.97 11.00 -16.79
C ILE A 112 55.62 12.25 -17.35
N VAL A 113 56.90 12.41 -17.09
CA VAL A 113 57.77 13.52 -17.55
C VAL A 113 57.20 14.92 -17.19
N SER A 114 56.06 15.33 -17.77
CA SER A 114 55.48 16.67 -17.60
C SER A 114 54.00 16.69 -17.29
N TYR A 115 53.39 15.55 -17.07
CA TYR A 115 52.00 15.43 -16.71
C TYR A 115 51.77 14.23 -15.78
N TYR A 116 50.66 14.28 -15.00
CA TYR A 116 50.23 13.10 -14.24
C TYR A 116 49.25 12.27 -15.07
N GLU A 117 49.48 10.96 -15.07
CA GLU A 117 48.53 9.97 -15.57
C GLU A 117 47.93 9.24 -14.38
N ILE A 118 46.60 9.33 -14.28
CA ILE A 118 45.80 8.79 -13.18
C ILE A 118 44.97 7.66 -13.75
N GLY A 119 45.12 6.46 -13.18
CA GLY A 119 44.25 5.33 -13.44
C GLY A 119 43.14 5.30 -12.38
N ILE A 120 41.90 5.09 -12.81
CA ILE A 120 40.73 4.90 -11.95
C ILE A 120 40.15 3.54 -12.29
N ASP A 121 40.05 2.67 -11.27
CA ASP A 121 39.41 1.36 -11.39
C ASP A 121 38.15 1.35 -10.54
N ILE A 122 36.99 1.09 -11.15
CA ILE A 122 35.69 1.13 -10.52
C ILE A 122 35.06 -0.26 -10.59
N THR A 123 34.66 -0.77 -9.43
CA THR A 123 33.79 -1.94 -9.33
C THR A 123 32.38 -1.46 -9.04
N PHE A 124 31.46 -1.76 -9.95
CA PHE A 124 30.07 -1.39 -9.81
C PHE A 124 29.29 -2.43 -9.01
N ARG A 125 28.26 -1.98 -8.27
CA ARG A 125 27.31 -2.87 -7.63
C ARG A 125 26.53 -3.66 -8.68
N GLN A 126 26.16 -4.89 -8.35
CA GLN A 126 25.35 -5.70 -9.25
C GLN A 126 23.89 -5.22 -9.25
N GLY A 127 23.24 -5.32 -10.40
CA GLY A 127 21.83 -5.02 -10.57
C GLY A 127 21.46 -3.54 -10.42
N ILE A 128 22.41 -2.61 -10.60
CA ILE A 128 22.11 -1.17 -10.63
C ILE A 128 21.26 -0.83 -11.85
N VAL A 129 20.45 0.23 -11.72
CA VAL A 129 19.77 0.86 -12.86
C VAL A 129 20.72 1.87 -13.49
N PRO A 130 20.97 1.82 -14.82
CA PRO A 130 21.81 2.80 -15.50
C PRO A 130 21.30 4.24 -15.32
N PRO A 131 22.18 5.25 -15.33
CA PRO A 131 21.80 6.66 -15.10
C PRO A 131 20.73 7.21 -16.06
N ASP A 132 20.72 6.75 -17.30
CA ASP A 132 19.77 7.13 -18.35
C ASP A 132 18.37 6.50 -18.15
N GLU A 133 18.27 5.43 -17.37
CA GLU A 133 17.02 4.78 -17.02
C GLU A 133 16.43 5.29 -15.69
N LEU A 134 17.17 6.10 -14.93
CA LEU A 134 16.70 6.66 -13.66
C LEU A 134 15.48 7.59 -13.88
N ARG A 135 14.49 7.45 -13.01
CA ARG A 135 13.32 8.32 -13.03
C ARG A 135 13.61 9.60 -12.25
N HIS A 136 13.77 10.71 -12.97
CA HIS A 136 13.93 12.02 -12.34
C HIS A 136 12.60 12.53 -11.80
N VAL A 137 12.59 12.86 -10.51
CA VAL A 137 11.40 13.34 -9.79
C VAL A 137 11.42 14.85 -9.71
N SER A 138 10.30 15.47 -10.11
CA SER A 138 10.11 16.93 -10.09
C SER A 138 9.23 17.43 -8.94
N SER A 139 8.49 16.53 -8.27
CA SER A 139 7.59 16.86 -7.15
C SER A 139 7.21 15.61 -6.36
N ALA A 140 6.66 15.80 -5.14
CA ALA A 140 6.09 14.70 -4.35
C ALA A 140 4.98 13.97 -5.12
N ALA A 141 4.07 14.70 -5.77
CA ALA A 141 3.00 14.10 -6.58
C ALA A 141 3.53 13.24 -7.73
N ASN A 142 4.66 13.63 -8.34
CA ASN A 142 5.31 12.82 -9.37
C ASN A 142 5.91 11.53 -8.79
N ALA A 143 6.54 11.60 -7.60
CA ALA A 143 7.03 10.41 -6.90
C ALA A 143 5.89 9.45 -6.54
N GLN A 144 4.80 9.97 -5.97
CA GLN A 144 3.60 9.21 -5.63
C GLN A 144 3.01 8.50 -6.87
N ALA A 145 2.89 9.20 -7.99
CA ALA A 145 2.40 8.61 -9.23
C ALA A 145 3.29 7.45 -9.73
N LEU A 146 4.62 7.57 -9.58
CA LEU A 146 5.56 6.51 -9.95
C LEU A 146 5.46 5.30 -9.03
N ILE A 147 5.30 5.50 -7.71
CA ILE A 147 5.07 4.44 -6.74
C ILE A 147 3.79 3.66 -7.10
N ARG A 148 2.67 4.35 -7.24
CA ARG A 148 1.37 3.77 -7.60
C ARG A 148 1.45 2.98 -8.91
N LYS A 149 2.05 3.56 -9.94
CA LYS A 149 2.26 2.88 -11.22
C LYS A 149 3.14 1.64 -11.12
N THR A 150 4.13 1.64 -10.22
CA THR A 150 4.98 0.47 -9.99
C THR A 150 4.19 -0.63 -9.30
N MET A 151 3.40 -0.29 -8.28
CA MET A 151 2.54 -1.22 -7.55
C MET A 151 1.45 -1.82 -8.46
N ASP A 152 0.78 -1.02 -9.28
CA ASP A 152 -0.27 -1.47 -10.24
C ASP A 152 0.22 -2.54 -11.24
N ARG A 153 1.53 -2.64 -11.43
CA ARG A 153 2.16 -3.62 -12.33
C ARG A 153 2.84 -4.75 -11.59
N TYR A 154 2.69 -4.82 -10.27
CA TYR A 154 3.43 -5.73 -9.41
C TYR A 154 4.94 -5.62 -9.59
N GLY A 155 5.44 -4.40 -9.90
CA GLY A 155 6.86 -4.14 -10.10
C GLY A 155 7.64 -4.35 -8.81
N SER A 156 8.77 -5.04 -8.92
CA SER A 156 9.60 -5.39 -7.76
C SER A 156 10.57 -4.28 -7.33
N ARG A 157 10.77 -3.25 -8.18
CA ARG A 157 11.76 -2.20 -7.94
C ARG A 157 11.37 -0.88 -8.60
N LEU A 158 11.69 0.22 -7.90
CA LEU A 158 11.59 1.60 -8.40
C LEU A 158 12.83 2.36 -7.97
N VAL A 159 13.53 3.01 -8.92
CA VAL A 159 14.69 3.84 -8.63
C VAL A 159 14.44 5.26 -9.11
N LEU A 160 14.54 6.21 -8.19
CA LEU A 160 14.24 7.63 -8.40
C LEU A 160 15.49 8.48 -8.18
N TYR A 161 15.69 9.50 -8.99
CA TYR A 161 16.64 10.56 -8.70
C TYR A 161 15.89 11.81 -8.26
N THR A 162 16.26 12.37 -7.11
CA THR A 162 15.73 13.65 -6.61
C THR A 162 16.85 14.65 -6.39
N GLY A 163 16.67 15.85 -6.96
CA GLY A 163 17.60 16.97 -6.80
C GLY A 163 17.31 17.84 -5.57
N PHE A 164 16.25 17.57 -4.83
CA PHE A 164 15.78 18.36 -3.69
C PHE A 164 15.15 17.47 -2.62
N ASN A 165 15.05 17.99 -1.40
CA ASN A 165 14.39 17.26 -0.32
C ASN A 165 12.88 17.14 -0.60
N LEU A 166 12.39 15.91 -0.73
CA LEU A 166 10.98 15.61 -0.86
C LEU A 166 10.41 15.30 0.53
N PRO A 167 9.40 16.06 1.00
CA PRO A 167 8.71 15.74 2.24
C PRO A 167 7.72 14.57 2.02
N LEU A 168 8.26 13.40 1.70
CA LEU A 168 7.49 12.20 1.37
C LEU A 168 8.07 11.00 2.11
N ASP A 169 7.23 10.34 2.90
CA ASP A 169 7.50 9.00 3.38
C ASP A 169 7.04 8.00 2.29
N TYR A 170 8.00 7.44 1.60
CA TYR A 170 7.77 6.55 0.46
C TYR A 170 7.06 5.23 0.86
N VAL A 171 7.36 4.73 2.07
CA VAL A 171 6.75 3.49 2.58
C VAL A 171 5.31 3.76 3.01
N ALA A 172 5.08 4.87 3.74
CA ALA A 172 3.74 5.28 4.13
C ALA A 172 2.84 5.59 2.91
N GLU A 173 3.41 6.17 1.84
CA GLU A 173 2.67 6.39 0.58
C GLU A 173 2.22 5.08 -0.06
N ALA A 174 3.11 4.07 -0.12
CA ALA A 174 2.76 2.76 -0.67
C ALA A 174 1.66 2.08 0.17
N GLN A 175 1.73 2.17 1.50
CA GLN A 175 0.71 1.65 2.41
C GLN A 175 -0.62 2.40 2.23
N SER A 176 -0.58 3.72 2.18
CA SER A 176 -1.77 4.56 1.98
C SER A 176 -2.45 4.24 0.64
N TYR A 177 -1.66 4.06 -0.42
CA TYR A 177 -2.20 3.67 -1.73
C TYR A 177 -2.92 2.33 -1.69
N PHE A 178 -2.32 1.31 -1.06
CA PHE A 178 -2.94 0.01 -0.88
C PHE A 178 -4.26 0.10 -0.09
N ASP A 179 -4.25 0.86 1.01
CA ASP A 179 -5.40 0.97 1.91
C ASP A 179 -6.59 1.73 1.30
N GLN A 180 -6.30 2.76 0.49
CA GLN A 180 -7.31 3.60 -0.14
C GLN A 180 -7.85 3.05 -1.47
N ASN A 181 -7.24 2.02 -2.02
CA ASN A 181 -7.62 1.44 -3.30
C ASN A 181 -7.83 -0.08 -3.18
N PRO A 182 -8.82 -0.52 -2.38
CA PRO A 182 -9.15 -1.94 -2.28
C PRO A 182 -9.51 -2.49 -3.67
N GLY A 183 -9.13 -3.72 -3.95
CA GLY A 183 -9.36 -4.34 -5.27
C GLY A 183 -8.31 -4.04 -6.33
N ARG A 184 -7.51 -2.95 -6.20
CA ARG A 184 -6.40 -2.68 -7.14
C ARG A 184 -5.24 -3.65 -6.98
N LEU A 185 -4.93 -3.99 -5.74
CA LEU A 185 -3.85 -4.89 -5.36
C LEU A 185 -4.39 -5.94 -4.41
N MET A 186 -4.14 -7.19 -4.70
CA MET A 186 -4.61 -8.29 -3.84
C MET A 186 -3.78 -8.44 -2.57
N ALA A 187 -2.51 -8.03 -2.60
CA ALA A 187 -1.63 -8.09 -1.43
C ALA A 187 -0.75 -6.85 -1.31
N MET A 188 -0.51 -6.41 -0.08
CA MET A 188 0.50 -5.39 0.21
C MET A 188 1.89 -6.02 0.11
N PRO A 189 2.81 -5.48 -0.70
CA PRO A 189 4.21 -5.92 -0.70
C PRO A 189 4.95 -5.45 0.56
N GLU A 190 5.97 -6.18 0.98
CA GLU A 190 6.98 -5.61 1.87
C GLU A 190 7.76 -4.55 1.09
N VAL A 191 7.73 -3.30 1.57
CA VAL A 191 8.39 -2.17 0.92
C VAL A 191 9.61 -1.77 1.72
N ARG A 192 10.78 -1.75 1.06
CA ARG A 192 12.03 -1.21 1.62
C ARG A 192 12.47 -0.03 0.80
N CYS A 193 12.99 1.00 1.46
CA CYS A 193 13.46 2.23 0.85
C CYS A 193 14.89 2.53 1.32
N THR A 194 15.78 2.80 0.38
CA THR A 194 17.18 3.17 0.66
C THR A 194 17.56 4.39 -0.16
N SER A 195 18.21 5.37 0.47
CA SER A 195 18.68 6.60 -0.19
C SER A 195 20.19 6.59 -0.35
N TYR A 196 20.66 7.08 -1.48
CA TYR A 196 22.08 7.16 -1.85
C TYR A 196 22.46 8.59 -2.30
N PRO A 197 23.26 9.36 -1.53
CA PRO A 197 23.72 9.08 -0.17
C PRO A 197 22.58 9.13 0.85
N GLU A 198 22.78 8.49 2.00
CA GLU A 198 21.83 8.60 3.12
C GLU A 198 21.72 10.04 3.61
N ASN A 199 20.47 10.45 3.92
CA ASN A 199 20.17 11.74 4.54
C ASN A 199 20.74 12.96 3.81
N SER A 200 20.95 12.86 2.50
CA SER A 200 21.53 13.92 1.68
C SER A 200 20.65 14.23 0.47
N THR A 201 20.80 15.44 -0.06
CA THR A 201 20.19 15.86 -1.33
C THR A 201 21.24 16.61 -2.17
N PRO A 202 21.34 16.34 -3.48
CA PRO A 202 20.55 15.36 -4.25
C PRO A 202 20.82 13.90 -3.85
N CYS A 203 19.87 13.00 -4.08
CA CYS A 203 20.05 11.57 -3.82
C CYS A 203 19.32 10.70 -4.86
N ILE A 204 19.73 9.42 -4.91
CA ILE A 204 18.99 8.36 -5.58
C ILE A 204 18.27 7.56 -4.52
N VAL A 205 16.95 7.36 -4.69
CA VAL A 205 16.10 6.58 -3.81
C VAL A 205 15.75 5.29 -4.50
N GLU A 206 16.11 4.18 -3.89
CA GLU A 206 15.76 2.85 -4.34
C GLU A 206 14.68 2.27 -3.44
N MET A 207 13.54 1.92 -4.04
CA MET A 207 12.46 1.19 -3.40
C MET A 207 12.42 -0.23 -3.95
N THR A 208 12.30 -1.21 -3.06
CA THR A 208 12.07 -2.61 -3.42
C THR A 208 10.73 -3.07 -2.88
N PHE A 209 10.00 -3.83 -3.69
CA PHE A 209 8.66 -4.34 -3.39
C PHE A 209 8.70 -5.86 -3.45
N THR A 210 8.52 -6.52 -2.31
CA THR A 210 8.51 -7.98 -2.21
C THR A 210 7.08 -8.45 -1.97
N TYR A 211 6.45 -9.00 -2.98
CA TYR A 211 5.09 -9.53 -2.89
C TYR A 211 5.08 -10.93 -2.27
N PRO A 212 4.03 -11.29 -1.48
CA PRO A 212 3.93 -12.60 -0.85
C PRO A 212 3.63 -13.73 -1.86
N TYR A 213 3.17 -13.38 -3.06
CA TYR A 213 2.84 -14.29 -4.15
C TYR A 213 3.42 -13.76 -5.46
N ASP A 214 3.59 -14.62 -6.45
CA ASP A 214 3.98 -14.22 -7.80
C ASP A 214 2.86 -13.43 -8.52
N GLU A 215 3.23 -12.70 -9.55
CA GLU A 215 2.31 -11.81 -10.29
C GLU A 215 1.10 -12.57 -10.85
N GLN A 216 1.29 -13.79 -11.36
CA GLN A 216 0.19 -14.56 -11.96
C GLN A 216 -0.82 -14.97 -10.88
N THR A 217 -0.34 -15.46 -9.75
CA THR A 217 -1.21 -15.79 -8.60
C THR A 217 -2.00 -14.58 -8.11
N LEU A 218 -1.37 -13.39 -8.02
CA LEU A 218 -2.08 -12.17 -7.62
C LEU A 218 -3.13 -11.73 -8.65
N ARG A 219 -2.88 -11.92 -9.93
CA ARG A 219 -3.86 -11.66 -10.99
C ARG A 219 -5.02 -12.64 -10.98
N ASP A 220 -4.75 -13.92 -10.72
CA ASP A 220 -5.79 -14.95 -10.59
C ASP A 220 -6.69 -14.66 -9.37
N MET A 221 -6.10 -14.20 -8.26
CA MET A 221 -6.86 -13.72 -7.09
C MET A 221 -7.73 -12.51 -7.44
N ALA A 222 -7.21 -11.55 -8.19
CA ALA A 222 -7.98 -10.38 -8.62
C ALA A 222 -9.18 -10.79 -9.48
N GLN A 223 -8.99 -11.71 -10.42
CA GLN A 223 -10.08 -12.24 -11.24
C GLN A 223 -11.14 -12.95 -10.40
N ALA A 224 -10.74 -13.75 -9.40
CA ALA A 224 -11.70 -14.43 -8.51
C ALA A 224 -12.50 -13.44 -7.65
N VAL A 225 -11.89 -12.31 -7.25
CA VAL A 225 -12.58 -11.20 -6.58
C VAL A 225 -13.59 -10.56 -7.53
N ASP A 226 -13.19 -10.21 -8.76
CA ASP A 226 -14.08 -9.61 -9.76
C ASP A 226 -15.26 -10.54 -10.07
N ASP A 227 -15.03 -11.84 -10.26
CA ASP A 227 -16.08 -12.84 -10.48
C ASP A 227 -17.05 -12.89 -9.28
N THR A 228 -16.55 -12.75 -8.06
CA THR A 228 -17.36 -12.74 -6.83
C THR A 228 -18.19 -11.46 -6.72
N LEU A 229 -17.62 -10.29 -7.01
CA LEU A 229 -18.34 -9.01 -7.02
C LEU A 229 -19.46 -9.05 -8.06
N HIS A 230 -19.15 -9.52 -9.25
CA HIS A 230 -20.16 -9.70 -10.31
C HIS A 230 -21.27 -10.68 -9.91
N ALA A 231 -20.93 -11.80 -9.28
CA ALA A 231 -21.93 -12.75 -8.78
C ALA A 231 -22.84 -12.10 -7.71
N ALA A 232 -22.29 -11.27 -6.82
CA ALA A 232 -23.06 -10.55 -5.81
C ALA A 232 -24.02 -9.54 -6.46
N SER A 233 -23.57 -8.82 -7.51
CA SER A 233 -24.38 -7.81 -8.19
C SER A 233 -25.64 -8.39 -8.86
N VAL A 234 -25.64 -9.68 -9.20
CA VAL A 234 -26.81 -10.38 -9.78
C VAL A 234 -27.99 -10.50 -8.78
N TYR A 235 -27.69 -10.48 -7.48
CA TYR A 235 -28.75 -10.52 -6.45
C TYR A 235 -29.54 -9.21 -6.35
N VAL A 236 -28.99 -8.09 -6.86
CA VAL A 236 -29.54 -6.74 -6.78
C VAL A 236 -30.32 -6.43 -8.05
N ARG A 237 -31.55 -5.93 -7.93
CA ARG A 237 -32.39 -5.54 -9.06
C ARG A 237 -32.33 -4.03 -9.26
N TYR A 238 -32.50 -3.58 -10.49
CA TYR A 238 -32.54 -2.14 -10.82
C TYR A 238 -33.60 -1.35 -10.04
N ARG A 239 -34.72 -1.98 -9.66
CA ARG A 239 -35.85 -1.34 -8.96
C ARG A 239 -35.72 -1.36 -7.44
N ASP A 240 -34.75 -2.06 -6.90
CA ASP A 240 -34.54 -2.13 -5.46
C ASP A 240 -34.08 -0.74 -4.96
N THR A 241 -34.59 -0.35 -3.80
CA THR A 241 -34.10 0.87 -3.09
C THR A 241 -32.67 0.70 -2.68
N GLU A 242 -31.97 1.79 -2.37
CA GLU A 242 -30.56 1.70 -1.92
C GLU A 242 -30.41 0.85 -0.66
N LEU A 243 -31.36 0.95 0.27
CA LEU A 243 -31.40 0.11 1.46
C LEU A 243 -31.61 -1.37 1.14
N GLU A 244 -32.56 -1.69 0.25
CA GLU A 244 -32.80 -3.08 -0.19
C GLU A 244 -31.53 -3.65 -0.86
N LYS A 245 -30.87 -2.88 -1.71
CA LYS A 245 -29.61 -3.27 -2.35
C LYS A 245 -28.52 -3.59 -1.32
N ALA A 246 -28.30 -2.69 -0.36
CA ALA A 246 -27.33 -2.90 0.72
C ALA A 246 -27.67 -4.16 1.55
N THR A 247 -28.94 -4.36 1.89
CA THR A 247 -29.39 -5.53 2.63
C THR A 247 -29.19 -6.84 1.85
N LEU A 248 -29.43 -6.83 0.54
CA LEU A 248 -29.20 -8.00 -0.32
C LEU A 248 -27.71 -8.35 -0.42
N LEU A 249 -26.84 -7.35 -0.55
CA LEU A 249 -25.38 -7.58 -0.53
C LEU A 249 -24.89 -8.13 0.81
N PHE A 250 -25.42 -7.60 1.92
CA PHE A 250 -25.09 -8.11 3.25
C PHE A 250 -25.55 -9.57 3.43
N THR A 251 -26.77 -9.90 2.99
CA THR A 251 -27.31 -11.26 3.00
C THR A 251 -26.43 -12.21 2.15
N TYR A 252 -25.97 -11.75 0.98
CA TYR A 252 -25.04 -12.51 0.16
C TYR A 252 -23.76 -12.86 0.90
N LEU A 253 -23.15 -11.91 1.66
CA LEU A 253 -21.98 -12.20 2.46
C LEU A 253 -22.29 -13.16 3.62
N LEU A 254 -23.41 -12.94 4.31
CA LEU A 254 -23.83 -13.72 5.48
C LEU A 254 -24.07 -15.20 5.12
N GLU A 255 -24.67 -15.46 3.96
CA GLU A 255 -24.98 -16.81 3.48
C GLU A 255 -23.79 -17.53 2.86
N ARG A 256 -22.74 -16.79 2.44
CA ARG A 256 -21.61 -17.34 1.71
C ARG A 256 -20.66 -18.16 2.59
N PHE A 257 -20.36 -17.66 3.79
CA PHE A 257 -19.35 -18.27 4.66
C PHE A 257 -19.70 -18.21 6.15
N SER A 258 -19.21 -19.23 6.88
CA SER A 258 -18.95 -19.10 8.31
C SER A 258 -17.55 -18.50 8.49
N TYR A 259 -17.47 -17.19 8.70
CA TYR A 259 -16.20 -16.47 8.70
C TYR A 259 -15.25 -16.87 9.84
N VAL A 260 -13.97 -17.01 9.49
CA VAL A 260 -12.88 -17.22 10.46
C VAL A 260 -12.11 -15.90 10.64
N VAL A 261 -12.04 -15.42 11.89
CA VAL A 261 -11.34 -14.16 12.21
C VAL A 261 -9.84 -14.38 12.21
N ARG A 262 -9.13 -13.76 11.27
CA ARG A 262 -7.67 -13.81 11.14
C ARG A 262 -7.17 -12.71 10.21
N GLU A 263 -6.05 -12.07 10.56
CA GLU A 263 -5.32 -11.18 9.64
C GLU A 263 -4.67 -11.96 8.50
N THR A 264 -4.71 -11.41 7.30
CA THR A 264 -4.14 -12.02 6.08
C THR A 264 -3.37 -11.00 5.26
N SER A 265 -2.45 -11.47 4.42
CA SER A 265 -1.74 -10.62 3.44
C SER A 265 -2.59 -10.26 2.22
N THR A 266 -3.74 -10.91 2.04
CA THR A 266 -4.67 -10.74 0.90
C THR A 266 -6.08 -10.42 1.41
N PRO A 267 -6.32 -9.24 2.05
CA PRO A 267 -7.52 -8.99 2.84
C PRO A 267 -8.82 -9.16 2.04
N VAL A 268 -8.94 -8.54 0.87
CA VAL A 268 -10.15 -8.59 0.04
C VAL A 268 -10.40 -10.01 -0.49
N TYR A 269 -9.37 -10.64 -1.07
CA TYR A 269 -9.49 -12.01 -1.57
C TYR A 269 -9.86 -12.99 -0.45
N SER A 270 -9.18 -12.90 0.69
CA SER A 270 -9.45 -13.77 1.84
C SER A 270 -10.89 -13.64 2.35
N HIS A 271 -11.43 -12.42 2.38
CA HIS A 271 -12.81 -12.20 2.83
C HIS A 271 -13.84 -12.72 1.80
N LEU A 272 -13.67 -12.38 0.52
CA LEU A 272 -14.67 -12.68 -0.52
C LEU A 272 -14.57 -14.10 -1.07
N CYS A 273 -13.40 -14.76 -1.00
CA CYS A 273 -13.17 -16.05 -1.63
C CYS A 273 -12.84 -17.18 -0.65
N ASP A 274 -12.19 -16.89 0.50
CA ASP A 274 -11.76 -17.91 1.46
C ASP A 274 -12.56 -17.95 2.76
N GLY A 275 -13.43 -16.94 3.02
CA GLY A 275 -14.18 -16.83 4.28
C GLY A 275 -13.31 -16.49 5.49
N ILE A 276 -12.14 -15.86 5.27
CA ILE A 276 -11.26 -15.39 6.33
C ILE A 276 -11.40 -13.87 6.43
N THR A 277 -11.71 -13.37 7.61
CA THR A 277 -12.06 -11.96 7.82
C THR A 277 -11.26 -11.29 8.92
N SER A 278 -11.08 -9.98 8.77
CA SER A 278 -10.70 -9.01 9.79
C SER A 278 -11.55 -7.75 9.58
N SER A 279 -11.54 -6.81 10.51
CA SER A 279 -12.28 -5.57 10.33
C SER A 279 -11.89 -4.84 9.05
N LYS A 280 -10.58 -4.82 8.72
CA LYS A 280 -10.08 -4.22 7.49
C LYS A 280 -10.58 -4.94 6.24
N SER A 281 -10.48 -6.27 6.21
CA SER A 281 -10.91 -7.05 5.05
C SER A 281 -12.40 -6.97 4.81
N ALA A 282 -13.22 -6.98 5.86
CA ALA A 282 -14.67 -6.80 5.76
C ALA A 282 -15.03 -5.41 5.22
N ALA A 283 -14.46 -4.35 5.79
CA ALA A 283 -14.73 -2.98 5.36
C ALA A 283 -14.31 -2.71 3.91
N GLN A 284 -13.13 -3.17 3.50
CA GLN A 284 -12.65 -3.02 2.12
C GLN A 284 -13.50 -3.81 1.12
N SER A 285 -13.88 -5.03 1.48
CA SER A 285 -14.75 -5.86 0.63
C SER A 285 -16.15 -5.30 0.51
N TRP A 286 -16.70 -4.74 1.60
CA TRP A 286 -17.99 -4.08 1.60
C TRP A 286 -18.00 -2.86 0.67
N GLN A 287 -16.96 -2.04 0.72
CA GLN A 287 -16.82 -0.92 -0.20
C GLN A 287 -16.85 -1.38 -1.65
N LEU A 288 -16.09 -2.42 -2.02
CA LEU A 288 -16.06 -2.94 -3.39
C LEU A 288 -17.43 -3.48 -3.84
N LEU A 289 -18.16 -4.18 -2.96
CA LEU A 289 -19.50 -4.64 -3.26
C LEU A 289 -20.47 -3.47 -3.49
N CYS A 290 -20.38 -2.42 -2.69
CA CYS A 290 -21.16 -1.20 -2.89
C CYS A 290 -20.80 -0.50 -4.19
N ASP A 291 -19.51 -0.35 -4.50
CA ASP A 291 -19.01 0.27 -5.73
C ASP A 291 -19.50 -0.47 -6.97
N GLU A 292 -19.52 -1.82 -6.97
CA GLU A 292 -19.99 -2.67 -8.07
C GLU A 292 -21.45 -2.38 -8.46
N ILE A 293 -22.30 -2.03 -7.48
CA ILE A 293 -23.72 -1.76 -7.72
C ILE A 293 -24.08 -0.27 -7.70
N GLY A 294 -23.07 0.60 -7.59
CA GLY A 294 -23.21 2.05 -7.62
C GLY A 294 -23.73 2.68 -6.33
N LEU A 295 -23.58 2.03 -5.18
CA LEU A 295 -23.79 2.65 -3.86
C LEU A 295 -22.53 3.41 -3.43
N ASN A 296 -22.72 4.63 -2.90
CA ASN A 296 -21.59 5.42 -2.41
C ASN A 296 -21.19 4.97 -1.01
N CYS A 297 -20.03 4.32 -0.91
CA CYS A 297 -19.50 3.74 0.33
C CYS A 297 -18.01 4.10 0.46
N VAL A 298 -17.58 4.53 1.64
CA VAL A 298 -16.18 4.80 1.94
C VAL A 298 -15.73 4.00 3.16
N THR A 299 -14.49 3.54 3.13
CA THR A 299 -13.87 2.85 4.27
C THR A 299 -13.33 3.88 5.26
N VAL A 300 -13.62 3.67 6.54
CA VAL A 300 -13.14 4.44 7.68
C VAL A 300 -12.15 3.62 8.47
N SER A 301 -11.04 4.22 8.86
CA SER A 301 -10.06 3.64 9.78
C SER A 301 -10.05 4.41 11.08
N GLY A 302 -10.01 3.70 12.20
CA GLY A 302 -10.03 4.31 13.52
C GLY A 302 -9.76 3.30 14.63
N LEU A 303 -10.39 3.52 15.79
CA LEU A 303 -10.30 2.61 16.93
C LEU A 303 -11.71 2.17 17.33
N TYR A 304 -11.83 0.91 17.72
CA TYR A 304 -12.98 0.38 18.44
C TYR A 304 -12.48 -0.20 19.77
N GLN A 305 -13.00 0.30 20.90
CA GLN A 305 -12.57 -0.07 22.25
C GLN A 305 -11.03 0.01 22.44
N GLY A 306 -10.40 1.03 21.83
CA GLY A 306 -8.96 1.27 21.91
C GLY A 306 -8.08 0.42 21.01
N SER A 307 -8.65 -0.48 20.22
CA SER A 307 -7.93 -1.29 19.23
C SER A 307 -8.18 -0.79 17.81
N ALA A 308 -7.17 -0.89 16.93
CA ALA A 308 -7.33 -0.51 15.52
C ALA A 308 -8.51 -1.27 14.88
N HIS A 309 -9.38 -0.54 14.21
CA HIS A 309 -10.60 -1.08 13.63
C HIS A 309 -10.99 -0.34 12.36
N TRP A 310 -11.65 -1.06 11.46
CA TRP A 310 -12.10 -0.55 10.17
C TRP A 310 -13.59 -0.82 10.00
N TRP A 311 -14.31 0.16 9.43
CA TRP A 311 -15.73 0.06 9.10
C TRP A 311 -16.04 0.95 7.90
N ASN A 312 -17.30 1.18 7.58
CA ASN A 312 -17.70 1.98 6.43
C ASN A 312 -18.64 3.12 6.82
N ILE A 313 -18.68 4.15 5.98
CA ILE A 313 -19.78 5.09 5.90
C ILE A 313 -20.45 4.87 4.55
N LEU A 314 -21.73 4.53 4.59
CA LEU A 314 -22.59 4.25 3.45
C LEU A 314 -23.58 5.39 3.28
N SER A 315 -23.75 5.87 2.04
CA SER A 315 -24.79 6.83 1.68
C SER A 315 -26.00 6.07 1.14
N LEU A 316 -27.18 6.33 1.74
CA LEU A 316 -28.46 5.80 1.28
C LEU A 316 -29.44 6.97 1.16
N ASP A 317 -30.01 7.19 -0.01
CA ASP A 317 -30.97 8.25 -0.31
C ASP A 317 -30.51 9.65 0.17
N GLY A 318 -29.19 9.91 0.08
CA GLY A 318 -28.56 11.16 0.49
C GLY A 318 -28.26 11.31 1.98
N MET A 319 -28.57 10.31 2.80
CA MET A 319 -28.21 10.21 4.21
C MET A 319 -26.99 9.33 4.40
N TYR A 320 -26.17 9.63 5.41
CA TYR A 320 -24.96 8.88 5.72
C TYR A 320 -25.14 8.03 6.98
N TYR A 321 -24.62 6.79 6.93
CA TYR A 321 -24.72 5.84 8.03
C TYR A 321 -23.38 5.13 8.22
N HIS A 322 -22.97 4.93 9.46
CA HIS A 322 -21.91 3.99 9.79
C HIS A 322 -22.43 2.56 9.64
N VAL A 323 -21.61 1.71 9.01
CA VAL A 323 -21.84 0.28 8.81
C VAL A 323 -20.60 -0.49 9.21
N ASP A 324 -20.69 -1.35 10.19
CA ASP A 324 -19.58 -2.23 10.62
C ASP A 324 -19.88 -3.67 10.22
N THR A 325 -19.62 -3.99 8.95
CA THR A 325 -19.92 -5.32 8.40
C THR A 325 -19.16 -6.44 9.09
N PHE A 326 -17.95 -6.16 9.64
CA PHE A 326 -17.21 -7.14 10.41
C PHE A 326 -17.99 -7.59 11.65
N ARG A 327 -18.48 -6.64 12.44
CA ARG A 327 -19.27 -6.95 13.63
C ARG A 327 -20.67 -7.46 13.29
N ASP A 328 -21.26 -6.91 12.26
CA ASP A 328 -22.59 -7.32 11.81
C ASP A 328 -22.63 -8.78 11.35
N LEU A 329 -21.62 -9.23 10.60
CA LEU A 329 -21.49 -10.63 10.16
C LEU A 329 -21.21 -11.60 11.31
N LEU A 330 -20.49 -11.18 12.35
CA LEU A 330 -20.04 -12.07 13.42
C LEU A 330 -20.97 -12.07 14.65
N GLU A 331 -21.66 -10.95 14.91
CA GLU A 331 -22.40 -10.74 16.16
C GLU A 331 -23.92 -10.71 15.97
N SER A 332 -24.44 -9.93 15.01
CA SER A 332 -25.87 -9.69 14.87
C SER A 332 -26.55 -10.50 13.75
N GLY A 333 -25.82 -10.78 12.67
CA GLY A 333 -26.41 -11.34 11.46
C GLY A 333 -27.34 -10.37 10.72
N GLU A 334 -27.36 -9.09 11.09
CA GLU A 334 -28.19 -8.04 10.49
C GLU A 334 -27.34 -6.81 10.15
N LEU A 335 -27.60 -6.19 9.01
CA LEU A 335 -26.98 -4.93 8.60
C LEU A 335 -27.50 -3.79 9.46
N ARG A 336 -26.64 -3.21 10.30
CA ARG A 336 -26.98 -2.08 11.17
C ARG A 336 -26.57 -0.76 10.54
N LEU A 337 -27.50 0.18 10.49
CA LEU A 337 -27.26 1.56 10.05
C LEU A 337 -27.16 2.45 11.30
N LEU A 338 -25.94 2.93 11.58
CA LEU A 338 -25.64 3.64 12.82
C LEU A 338 -25.38 5.13 12.54
N SER A 339 -25.81 6.00 13.45
CA SER A 339 -25.45 7.42 13.46
C SER A 339 -24.18 7.66 14.28
N ASP A 340 -23.58 8.86 14.16
CA ASP A 340 -22.43 9.27 15.00
C ASP A 340 -22.71 9.08 16.50
N ALA A 341 -23.96 9.30 16.93
CA ALA A 341 -24.37 9.14 18.33
C ALA A 341 -24.39 7.67 18.79
N ASP A 342 -24.53 6.72 17.87
CA ASP A 342 -24.53 5.28 18.17
C ASP A 342 -23.12 4.71 18.26
N MET A 343 -22.09 5.46 17.79
CA MET A 343 -20.68 5.03 17.69
C MET A 343 -19.90 5.30 18.99
N THR A 344 -20.48 5.00 20.16
CA THR A 344 -19.97 5.40 21.48
C THR A 344 -18.58 4.85 21.81
N ASP A 345 -18.20 3.66 21.31
CA ASP A 345 -16.92 3.02 21.56
C ASP A 345 -15.92 3.17 20.39
N TYR A 346 -16.30 3.99 19.39
CA TYR A 346 -15.48 4.23 18.21
C TYR A 346 -14.81 5.60 18.27
N TYR A 347 -13.59 5.67 17.71
CA TYR A 347 -12.81 6.91 17.58
C TYR A 347 -12.24 7.00 16.18
N TRP A 348 -12.54 8.10 15.47
CA TRP A 348 -12.02 8.39 14.12
C TRP A 348 -11.82 9.90 13.95
N ASP A 349 -11.15 10.30 12.88
CA ASP A 349 -11.02 11.71 12.52
C ASP A 349 -12.31 12.19 11.80
N THR A 350 -13.23 12.74 12.55
CA THR A 350 -14.53 13.21 12.04
C THR A 350 -14.44 14.30 10.99
N ALA A 351 -13.29 15.00 10.88
CA ALA A 351 -13.10 16.05 9.88
C ALA A 351 -12.89 15.49 8.46
N GLN A 352 -12.55 14.21 8.34
CA GLN A 352 -12.29 13.56 7.05
C GLN A 352 -13.54 12.94 6.42
N TYR A 353 -14.64 12.82 7.16
CA TYR A 353 -15.82 12.06 6.74
C TYR A 353 -17.11 12.87 6.90
N PRO A 354 -18.17 12.57 6.14
CA PRO A 354 -19.48 13.17 6.35
C PRO A 354 -20.07 12.74 7.70
N ALA A 355 -20.82 13.64 8.33
CA ALA A 355 -21.55 13.33 9.57
C ALA A 355 -22.73 12.38 9.29
N CYS A 356 -22.87 11.36 10.13
CA CYS A 356 -23.98 10.41 10.09
C CYS A 356 -25.04 10.82 11.13
N ILE A 357 -26.00 11.60 10.68
CA ILE A 357 -27.03 12.20 11.54
C ILE A 357 -28.32 11.37 11.45
N ARG A 358 -28.85 10.94 12.61
CA ARG A 358 -30.17 10.31 12.65
C ARG A 358 -31.21 11.38 12.33
N PRO A 359 -32.16 11.17 11.38
CA PRO A 359 -33.29 12.07 11.19
C PRO A 359 -34.03 12.21 12.53
N GLU A 360 -34.30 13.43 12.97
CA GLU A 360 -35.22 13.61 14.07
C GLU A 360 -36.58 12.98 13.66
N PRO A 361 -37.21 12.17 14.53
CA PRO A 361 -38.55 11.70 14.25
C PRO A 361 -39.40 12.95 14.03
N ASP A 362 -40.19 12.98 12.93
CA ASP A 362 -41.15 14.04 12.68
C ASP A 362 -41.95 14.26 13.96
N THR A 363 -41.61 15.28 14.73
CA THR A 363 -42.43 15.72 15.85
C THR A 363 -43.68 16.26 15.16
N PRO A 364 -44.87 15.66 15.38
CA PRO A 364 -46.07 16.26 14.86
C PRO A 364 -46.13 17.70 15.38
N PRO A 365 -46.49 18.69 14.55
CA PRO A 365 -46.53 20.07 14.99
C PRO A 365 -47.36 20.12 16.26
N ASP A 366 -46.79 20.68 17.35
CA ASP A 366 -47.51 20.93 18.60
C ASP A 366 -48.82 21.60 18.26
N GLY A 367 -49.86 20.79 18.34
CA GLY A 367 -51.21 21.23 18.02
C GLY A 367 -51.85 22.01 19.20
N ASP A 368 -51.39 23.23 19.39
CA ASP A 368 -52.08 24.20 20.25
C ASP A 368 -52.82 25.28 19.43
N ASP A 369 -53.47 24.87 18.35
CA ASP A 369 -54.52 25.70 17.69
C ASP A 369 -55.49 24.78 16.92
N ALA A 370 -56.14 23.84 17.61
CA ALA A 370 -57.34 23.21 17.10
C ALA A 370 -58.55 24.05 17.57
N PRO A 371 -59.36 24.67 16.66
CA PRO A 371 -60.64 25.26 17.06
C PRO A 371 -61.50 24.15 17.60
N ALA A 372 -62.17 24.44 18.79
CA ALA A 372 -63.07 23.53 19.48
C ALA A 372 -64.06 22.91 18.49
N ALA A 373 -63.98 21.60 18.31
CA ALA A 373 -64.94 20.85 17.52
C ALA A 373 -66.26 20.88 18.25
N GLU A 374 -67.31 21.48 17.64
CA GLU A 374 -68.69 21.37 18.04
C GLU A 374 -69.06 19.89 18.12
N GLN A 375 -69.63 19.50 19.27
CA GLN A 375 -70.17 18.17 19.53
C GLN A 375 -71.37 17.94 18.59
N PRO A 376 -71.40 16.85 17.77
CA PRO A 376 -72.63 16.47 17.07
C PRO A 376 -73.65 15.95 18.07
N GLY A 377 -74.90 16.54 18.03
CA GLY A 377 -76.01 16.15 18.84
C GLY A 377 -76.37 14.67 18.68
N GLU A 378 -76.78 14.09 19.80
CA GLU A 378 -77.40 12.78 19.89
C GLU A 378 -78.64 12.69 18.98
N LEU A 379 -78.59 11.72 18.01
CA LEU A 379 -79.81 11.27 17.34
C LEU A 379 -80.42 10.08 18.10
N PRO A 380 -81.74 9.97 18.21
CA PRO A 380 -82.38 8.94 19.00
C PRO A 380 -82.30 7.57 18.31
N PHE A 381 -82.04 6.59 19.15
CA PHE A 381 -82.04 5.16 18.86
C PHE A 381 -83.48 4.68 18.59
N ASP A 382 -83.70 4.02 17.44
CA ASP A 382 -84.91 3.28 17.13
C ASP A 382 -84.55 1.79 16.96
N PRO A 383 -85.10 0.91 17.76
CA PRO A 383 -84.85 -0.53 17.64
C PRO A 383 -85.96 -1.17 16.84
N GLU A 384 -85.65 -1.77 15.74
CA GLU A 384 -86.29 -2.97 15.15
C GLU A 384 -85.84 -3.14 13.65
N GLU A 385 -85.27 -4.25 13.40
CA GLU A 385 -85.62 -5.24 12.37
C GLU A 385 -84.46 -6.13 11.96
N ASP A 386 -84.65 -7.37 12.30
CA ASP A 386 -84.45 -8.62 11.56
C ASP A 386 -83.07 -8.97 10.87
N SER A 387 -82.60 -10.07 11.35
CA SER A 387 -81.65 -11.00 10.70
C SER A 387 -82.23 -11.60 9.40
N PRO A 388 -81.38 -12.03 8.44
CA PRO A 388 -81.06 -13.43 8.47
C PRO A 388 -79.62 -13.81 8.18
N SER A 389 -79.22 -14.92 8.77
CA SER A 389 -78.12 -15.80 8.63
C SER A 389 -77.60 -16.04 7.17
N GLU A 390 -76.34 -15.94 6.95
CA GLU A 390 -75.65 -16.70 5.92
C GLU A 390 -74.41 -17.43 6.52
N GLU A 391 -74.41 -18.76 6.33
CA GLU A 391 -73.44 -19.74 6.77
C GLU A 391 -72.11 -19.56 6.00
N GLU A 392 -71.01 -19.49 6.72
CA GLU A 392 -69.65 -19.68 6.18
C GLU A 392 -69.41 -21.20 6.02
N PRO A 393 -68.84 -21.65 4.87
CA PRO A 393 -68.39 -23.04 4.75
C PRO A 393 -67.02 -23.25 5.39
N ALA A 394 -66.86 -24.39 6.08
CA ALA A 394 -65.67 -24.83 6.78
C ALA A 394 -64.46 -25.03 5.84
N PRO A 395 -63.23 -24.86 6.34
CA PRO A 395 -62.00 -25.09 5.54
C PRO A 395 -61.73 -26.59 5.30
N GLU A 396 -61.39 -26.96 4.06
CA GLU A 396 -60.93 -28.29 3.65
C GLU A 396 -59.57 -28.61 4.25
N GLU A 397 -59.41 -29.83 4.77
CA GLU A 397 -58.12 -30.39 5.24
C GLU A 397 -57.19 -30.66 4.06
N PRO A 398 -55.86 -30.44 4.21
CA PRO A 398 -54.89 -30.77 3.17
C PRO A 398 -54.63 -32.29 3.09
N GLY A 399 -54.77 -32.85 1.87
CA GLY A 399 -54.56 -34.24 1.57
C GLY A 399 -53.10 -34.66 1.77
N GLU A 400 -52.92 -35.94 2.15
CA GLU A 400 -51.62 -36.61 2.32
C GLU A 400 -50.81 -36.63 1.01
N PRO A 401 -49.45 -36.52 1.08
CA PRO A 401 -48.60 -36.58 -0.09
C PRO A 401 -48.43 -38.03 -0.60
N GLU A 402 -48.50 -38.19 -1.91
CA GLU A 402 -48.21 -39.48 -2.61
C GLU A 402 -46.74 -39.92 -2.45
N PRO A 403 -46.47 -41.22 -2.37
CA PRO A 403 -45.09 -41.73 -2.23
C PRO A 403 -44.31 -41.60 -3.53
N LEU A 404 -43.03 -41.21 -3.38
CA LEU A 404 -42.04 -41.09 -4.45
C LEU A 404 -41.73 -42.50 -5.09
N PRO A 405 -41.46 -42.57 -6.40
CA PRO A 405 -41.08 -43.82 -7.06
C PRO A 405 -39.63 -44.22 -6.74
N ASP A 406 -39.40 -45.54 -6.66
CA ASP A 406 -38.11 -46.17 -6.40
C ASP A 406 -37.05 -45.86 -7.47
N PRO A 407 -35.75 -45.74 -7.09
CA PRO A 407 -34.67 -45.52 -8.03
C PRO A 407 -34.40 -46.80 -8.88
N PRO A 408 -33.99 -46.63 -10.15
CA PRO A 408 -33.68 -47.78 -11.00
C PRO A 408 -32.39 -48.48 -10.55
N ALA A 409 -32.45 -49.79 -10.53
CA ALA A 409 -31.31 -50.67 -10.31
C ALA A 409 -30.40 -50.70 -11.57
N GLY A 410 -29.07 -50.46 -11.32
CA GLY A 410 -28.04 -50.56 -12.33
C GLY A 410 -26.67 -50.27 -11.70
#